data_756349740e28a9183916e7fd1c4fa7d0
#
_entry.id   756349740e28a9183916e7fd1c4fa7d0
#
_cell.length_a   1.000
_cell.length_b   1.000
_cell.length_c   1.000
_cell.angle_alpha   90.00
_cell.angle_beta   90.00
_cell.angle_gamma   90.00
#
_symmetry.space_group_name_H-M   'P 1'
#
loop_
_entity.id
_entity.type
_entity.pdbx_description
1 polymer ?
#
loop_
_entity_poly.entity_id
_entity_poly.type
_entity_poly.pdbx_seq_one_letter_code
_entity_poly.pdbx_strand_id
1 'polypeptide(L)'
;LDAEAVKLSFELGASQDLKRTRRNFFNFVEKIEAADKYTVRFTLKSPMTAFLERLSNGTAAIACPSLLRRAKTKQALAFEACGTGPYKLVRFNPAEELLVERNPDYRVPGLPKFKALRWVPVVENSTRAAMLQTGEAQFIQMEPVEQIPVLKADPNLMVNVVPSVVMRYMSMNMNEKPFDNPKVRQAVNYAINKQALCKVAYSGYARPADGVIPEQIPNAVKLGPWPYDPKKARELLKEAGYPNGFKTTLWSAYNNTTA
;
A
#
# COMPACT_ATOMS: atom_id res chain seq x y z
N LEU A 1 20.61 -17.88 -4.92
CA LEU A 1 19.40 -18.11 -4.11
C LEU A 1 19.13 -19.62 -4.06
N ASP A 2 18.93 -20.16 -2.87
CA ASP A 2 18.67 -21.56 -2.60
C ASP A 2 17.59 -21.72 -1.52
N ALA A 3 17.25 -22.95 -1.17
CA ALA A 3 16.22 -23.26 -0.19
C ALA A 3 16.55 -22.73 1.21
N GLU A 4 17.84 -22.70 1.58
CA GLU A 4 18.28 -22.14 2.85
C GLU A 4 18.04 -20.61 2.92
N ALA A 5 18.25 -19.88 1.82
CA ALA A 5 17.96 -18.46 1.76
C ALA A 5 16.47 -18.16 1.98
N VAL A 6 15.60 -18.99 1.41
CA VAL A 6 14.14 -18.87 1.62
C VAL A 6 13.80 -19.14 3.09
N LYS A 7 14.27 -20.28 3.64
CA LYS A 7 14.04 -20.65 5.04
C LYS A 7 14.48 -19.53 5.99
N LEU A 8 15.72 -19.06 5.89
CA LEU A 8 16.24 -17.99 6.74
C LEU A 8 15.43 -16.68 6.62
N SER A 9 15.01 -16.31 5.41
CA SER A 9 14.23 -15.09 5.19
C SER A 9 12.88 -15.15 5.90
N PHE A 10 12.22 -16.29 5.86
CA PHE A 10 10.93 -16.48 6.52
C PHE A 10 11.06 -16.63 8.04
N GLU A 11 12.03 -17.39 8.53
CA GLU A 11 12.32 -17.53 9.96
C GLU A 11 12.61 -16.18 10.59
N LEU A 12 13.48 -15.39 9.94
CA LEU A 12 13.80 -14.04 10.41
C LEU A 12 12.60 -13.09 10.27
N GLY A 13 11.78 -13.27 9.23
CA GLY A 13 10.53 -12.52 9.03
C GLY A 13 9.53 -12.74 10.17
N ALA A 14 9.42 -13.96 10.67
CA ALA A 14 8.55 -14.38 11.75
C ALA A 14 9.14 -14.12 13.15
N SER A 15 10.47 -13.91 13.27
CA SER A 15 11.17 -13.75 14.54
C SER A 15 10.63 -12.56 15.35
N GLN A 16 10.56 -12.77 16.67
CA GLN A 16 10.22 -11.72 17.63
C GLN A 16 11.39 -10.77 17.91
N ASP A 17 12.62 -11.22 17.72
CA ASP A 17 13.83 -10.48 18.10
C ASP A 17 13.99 -9.17 17.35
N LEU A 18 13.56 -9.15 16.08
CA LEU A 18 13.64 -7.95 15.25
C LEU A 18 12.44 -6.99 15.39
N LYS A 19 11.46 -7.30 16.25
CA LYS A 19 10.25 -6.47 16.50
C LYS A 19 9.63 -5.93 15.19
N ARG A 20 9.56 -6.75 14.15
CA ARG A 20 9.02 -6.34 12.84
C ARG A 20 7.52 -6.09 12.92
N THR A 21 7.06 -4.98 12.37
CA THR A 21 5.64 -4.60 12.36
C THR A 21 4.76 -5.59 11.60
N ARG A 22 5.33 -6.31 10.63
CA ARG A 22 4.61 -7.27 9.77
C ARG A 22 4.91 -8.73 10.08
N ARG A 23 5.44 -9.06 11.27
CA ARG A 23 5.70 -10.46 11.66
C ARG A 23 4.45 -11.36 11.55
N ASN A 24 3.29 -10.81 11.85
CA ASN A 24 2.01 -11.53 11.75
C ASN A 24 1.67 -11.99 10.32
N PHE A 25 2.34 -11.42 9.32
CA PHE A 25 2.20 -11.86 7.93
C PHE A 25 2.60 -13.34 7.75
N PHE A 26 3.51 -13.86 8.58
CA PHE A 26 4.02 -15.23 8.52
C PHE A 26 3.32 -16.21 9.46
N ASN A 27 2.32 -15.78 10.22
CA ASN A 27 1.65 -16.60 11.25
C ASN A 27 0.93 -17.83 10.71
N PHE A 28 0.68 -17.90 9.41
CA PHE A 28 0.05 -19.04 8.75
C PHE A 28 1.00 -20.23 8.56
N VAL A 29 2.31 -20.01 8.67
CA VAL A 29 3.33 -21.06 8.55
C VAL A 29 3.56 -21.70 9.90
N GLU A 30 3.48 -23.03 9.95
CA GLU A 30 3.84 -23.83 11.11
C GLU A 30 5.35 -24.21 11.08
N LYS A 31 5.81 -24.71 9.92
CA LYS A 31 7.18 -25.16 9.73
C LYS A 31 7.67 -24.85 8.32
N ILE A 32 8.96 -24.58 8.21
CA ILE A 32 9.66 -24.40 6.95
C ILE A 32 10.92 -25.26 6.93
N GLU A 33 11.13 -25.99 5.85
CA GLU A 33 12.24 -26.92 5.71
C GLU A 33 12.90 -26.75 4.34
N ALA A 34 14.22 -26.65 4.33
CA ALA A 34 15.01 -26.86 3.12
C ALA A 34 15.19 -28.37 2.95
N ALA A 35 14.34 -29.00 2.13
CA ALA A 35 14.37 -30.45 1.92
C ALA A 35 15.60 -30.88 1.12
N ASP A 36 16.01 -30.03 0.17
CA ASP A 36 17.28 -30.11 -0.55
C ASP A 36 17.72 -28.69 -0.96
N LYS A 37 18.76 -28.58 -1.77
CA LYS A 37 19.34 -27.27 -2.18
C LYS A 37 18.31 -26.32 -2.84
N TYR A 38 17.31 -26.86 -3.52
CA TYR A 38 16.35 -26.07 -4.31
C TYR A 38 14.88 -26.35 -3.96
N THR A 39 14.61 -27.23 -3.00
CA THR A 39 13.27 -27.58 -2.57
C THR A 39 12.98 -27.05 -1.18
N VAL A 40 11.95 -26.20 -1.07
CA VAL A 40 11.44 -25.69 0.22
C VAL A 40 10.09 -26.30 0.48
N ARG A 41 9.91 -26.87 1.67
CA ARG A 41 8.62 -27.40 2.15
C ARG A 41 8.06 -26.45 3.19
N PHE A 42 6.83 -25.98 2.94
CA PHE A 42 6.05 -25.22 3.89
C PHE A 42 4.95 -26.12 4.49
N THR A 43 4.95 -26.26 5.81
CA THR A 43 3.81 -26.83 6.55
C THR A 43 2.97 -25.67 7.05
N LEU A 44 1.70 -25.66 6.69
CA LEU A 44 0.78 -24.60 7.08
C LEU A 44 -0.05 -25.06 8.28
N LYS A 45 -0.42 -24.14 9.17
CA LYS A 45 -1.29 -24.41 10.34
C LYS A 45 -2.69 -24.85 9.95
N SER A 46 -3.15 -24.42 8.78
CA SER A 46 -4.43 -24.80 8.18
C SER A 46 -4.37 -24.62 6.66
N PRO A 47 -5.23 -25.30 5.88
CA PRO A 47 -5.32 -25.07 4.45
C PRO A 47 -5.56 -23.61 4.13
N MET A 48 -4.81 -23.06 3.17
CA MET A 48 -4.86 -21.65 2.76
C MET A 48 -4.86 -21.54 1.24
N THR A 49 -5.99 -21.19 0.66
CA THR A 49 -6.12 -21.00 -0.81
C THR A 49 -5.27 -19.83 -1.33
N ALA A 50 -5.12 -18.76 -0.53
CA ALA A 50 -4.33 -17.57 -0.87
C ALA A 50 -2.83 -17.70 -0.54
N PHE A 51 -2.28 -18.91 -0.44
CA PHE A 51 -0.89 -19.12 -0.04
C PHE A 51 0.10 -18.53 -1.06
N LEU A 52 -0.11 -18.78 -2.34
CA LEU A 52 0.78 -18.30 -3.41
C LEU A 52 0.70 -16.77 -3.55
N GLU A 53 -0.48 -16.19 -3.43
CA GLU A 53 -0.68 -14.73 -3.43
C GLU A 53 0.05 -14.07 -2.25
N ARG A 54 0.07 -14.73 -1.09
CA ARG A 54 0.88 -14.24 0.04
C ARG A 54 2.37 -14.29 -0.26
N LEU A 55 2.86 -15.33 -0.90
CA LEU A 55 4.27 -15.42 -1.28
C LEU A 55 4.68 -14.36 -2.32
N SER A 56 3.76 -13.89 -3.15
CA SER A 56 4.03 -12.81 -4.11
C SER A 56 4.10 -11.42 -3.49
N ASN A 57 3.72 -11.26 -2.21
CA ASN A 57 3.81 -9.99 -1.52
C ASN A 57 5.26 -9.60 -1.20
N GLY A 58 5.61 -8.32 -1.35
CA GLY A 58 6.96 -7.82 -1.05
C GLY A 58 7.45 -8.09 0.38
N THR A 59 6.54 -8.37 1.33
CA THR A 59 6.90 -8.78 2.69
C THR A 59 7.58 -10.16 2.71
N ALA A 60 7.31 -11.01 1.71
CA ALA A 60 7.90 -12.34 1.54
C ALA A 60 9.18 -12.31 0.67
N ALA A 61 9.73 -11.14 0.38
CA ALA A 61 10.97 -11.03 -0.39
C ALA A 61 12.12 -11.77 0.28
N ILE A 62 12.91 -12.46 -0.55
CA ILE A 62 14.03 -13.28 -0.10
C ILE A 62 15.31 -12.47 -0.15
N ALA A 63 16.02 -12.42 0.97
CA ALA A 63 17.32 -11.76 1.08
C ALA A 63 18.47 -12.76 1.09
N CYS A 64 19.69 -12.27 0.86
CA CYS A 64 20.88 -13.12 0.90
C CYS A 64 21.13 -13.69 2.30
N PRO A 65 21.50 -14.97 2.45
CA PRO A 65 21.87 -15.54 3.74
C PRO A 65 23.00 -14.79 4.45
N SER A 66 23.98 -14.28 3.70
CA SER A 66 25.09 -13.49 4.26
C SER A 66 24.62 -12.22 4.94
N LEU A 67 23.65 -11.49 4.36
CA LEU A 67 23.03 -10.32 4.99
C LEU A 67 22.23 -10.74 6.22
N LEU A 68 21.39 -11.77 6.09
CA LEU A 68 20.51 -12.23 7.17
C LEU A 68 21.28 -12.70 8.41
N ARG A 69 22.40 -13.40 8.22
CA ARG A 69 23.23 -13.90 9.35
C ARG A 69 24.00 -12.80 10.09
N ARG A 70 24.42 -11.74 9.39
CA ARG A 70 25.16 -10.64 10.02
C ARG A 70 24.27 -9.55 10.59
N ALA A 71 23.05 -9.39 10.08
CA ALA A 71 22.12 -8.32 10.47
C ALA A 71 21.48 -8.63 11.82
N LYS A 72 22.14 -8.19 12.90
CA LYS A 72 21.66 -8.34 14.28
C LYS A 72 20.53 -7.37 14.66
N THR A 73 20.24 -6.38 13.83
CA THR A 73 19.23 -5.35 14.11
C THR A 73 18.31 -5.11 12.91
N LYS A 74 17.08 -4.66 13.17
CA LYS A 74 16.15 -4.21 12.14
C LYS A 74 16.76 -3.08 11.28
N GLN A 75 17.58 -2.24 11.89
CA GLN A 75 18.18 -1.07 11.25
C GLN A 75 19.24 -1.47 10.23
N ALA A 76 20.06 -2.49 10.52
CA ALA A 76 21.03 -3.01 9.55
C ALA A 76 20.35 -3.55 8.28
N LEU A 77 19.18 -4.19 8.43
CA LEU A 77 18.39 -4.68 7.28
C LEU A 77 17.69 -3.56 6.50
N ALA A 78 17.51 -2.38 7.08
CA ALA A 78 16.82 -1.26 6.43
C ALA A 78 17.71 -0.52 5.43
N PHE A 79 19.02 -0.49 5.65
CA PHE A 79 19.98 0.26 4.85
C PHE A 79 20.85 -0.61 3.93
N GLU A 80 20.74 -1.92 4.05
CA GLU A 80 21.44 -2.86 3.20
C GLU A 80 20.42 -3.70 2.43
N ALA A 81 20.66 -3.90 1.15
CA ALA A 81 19.84 -4.78 0.33
C ALA A 81 20.72 -5.78 -0.40
N CYS A 82 20.30 -7.04 -0.37
CA CYS A 82 20.94 -8.10 -1.10
C CYS A 82 19.88 -9.11 -1.55
N GLY A 83 19.80 -9.33 -2.84
CA GLY A 83 18.82 -10.21 -3.46
C GLY A 83 19.20 -10.51 -4.90
N THR A 84 18.30 -11.18 -5.62
CA THR A 84 18.48 -11.58 -7.02
C THR A 84 17.65 -10.71 -7.99
N GLY A 85 17.25 -9.53 -7.54
CA GLY A 85 16.45 -8.58 -8.32
C GLY A 85 17.21 -7.95 -9.49
N PRO A 86 16.52 -7.18 -10.33
CA PRO A 86 17.11 -6.55 -11.52
C PRO A 86 18.11 -5.44 -11.21
N TYR A 87 18.08 -4.91 -9.99
CA TYR A 87 18.98 -3.86 -9.54
C TYR A 87 19.68 -4.21 -8.24
N LYS A 88 20.88 -3.70 -8.05
CA LYS A 88 21.67 -3.72 -6.80
C LYS A 88 21.65 -2.35 -6.15
N LEU A 89 21.51 -2.31 -4.83
CA LEU A 89 21.55 -1.08 -4.04
C LEU A 89 22.98 -0.51 -4.07
N VAL A 90 23.09 0.77 -4.42
CA VAL A 90 24.33 1.55 -4.37
C VAL A 90 24.32 2.43 -3.12
N ARG A 91 23.25 3.21 -2.94
CA ARG A 91 23.11 4.13 -1.82
C ARG A 91 21.65 4.28 -1.42
N PHE A 92 21.40 4.35 -0.14
CA PHE A 92 20.09 4.67 0.43
C PHE A 92 20.24 5.65 1.59
N ASN A 93 19.78 6.87 1.35
CA ASN A 93 19.54 7.88 2.38
C ASN A 93 18.07 8.30 2.30
N PRO A 94 17.24 7.96 3.29
CA PRO A 94 15.79 8.24 3.24
C PRO A 94 15.44 9.73 3.06
N ALA A 95 16.32 10.64 3.46
CA ALA A 95 16.10 12.09 3.32
C ALA A 95 16.57 12.66 1.98
N GLU A 96 17.42 11.96 1.24
CA GLU A 96 18.06 12.47 0.04
C GLU A 96 17.71 11.66 -1.19
N GLU A 97 18.05 10.35 -1.18
CA GLU A 97 17.85 9.51 -2.37
C GLU A 97 17.95 8.01 -2.10
N LEU A 98 17.37 7.25 -3.01
CA LEU A 98 17.67 5.84 -3.23
C LEU A 98 18.30 5.71 -4.62
N LEU A 99 19.54 5.22 -4.68
CA LEU A 99 20.25 4.93 -5.92
C LEU A 99 20.47 3.43 -6.07
N VAL A 100 20.07 2.90 -7.20
CA VAL A 100 20.31 1.49 -7.58
C VAL A 100 20.92 1.42 -8.97
N GLU A 101 21.77 0.42 -9.19
CA GLU A 101 22.38 0.13 -10.48
C GLU A 101 21.95 -1.24 -11.00
N ARG A 102 22.01 -1.41 -12.32
CA ARG A 102 21.70 -2.69 -12.98
C ARG A 102 22.49 -3.83 -12.36
N ASN A 103 21.78 -4.91 -12.04
CA ASN A 103 22.42 -6.17 -11.65
C ASN A 103 22.86 -6.92 -12.93
N PRO A 104 24.17 -7.07 -13.17
CA PRO A 104 24.66 -7.80 -14.35
C PRO A 104 24.29 -9.29 -14.33
N ASP A 105 24.06 -9.84 -13.14
CA ASP A 105 23.71 -11.24 -12.91
C ASP A 105 22.19 -11.48 -12.88
N TYR A 106 21.38 -10.51 -13.37
CA TYR A 106 19.92 -10.67 -13.36
C TYR A 106 19.49 -11.79 -14.32
N ARG A 107 18.64 -12.69 -13.83
CA ARG A 107 18.23 -13.93 -14.50
C ARG A 107 17.50 -13.75 -15.84
N VAL A 108 16.93 -12.55 -16.10
CA VAL A 108 16.18 -12.29 -17.34
C VAL A 108 17.07 -11.57 -18.33
N PRO A 109 17.45 -12.19 -19.47
CA PRO A 109 18.30 -11.59 -20.46
C PRO A 109 17.74 -10.26 -21.00
N GLY A 110 18.61 -9.27 -21.18
CA GLY A 110 18.25 -7.96 -21.72
C GLY A 110 17.47 -7.04 -20.76
N LEU A 111 17.24 -7.46 -19.53
CA LEU A 111 16.65 -6.64 -18.46
C LEU A 111 17.65 -6.43 -17.31
N PRO A 112 17.49 -5.35 -16.54
CA PRO A 112 16.61 -4.19 -16.78
C PRO A 112 17.17 -3.30 -17.92
N LYS A 113 16.29 -2.45 -18.51
CA LYS A 113 16.70 -1.59 -19.63
C LYS A 113 17.55 -0.40 -19.16
N PHE A 114 17.21 0.20 -18.02
CA PHE A 114 17.95 1.33 -17.47
C PHE A 114 19.21 0.84 -16.75
N LYS A 115 20.31 1.61 -16.90
CA LYS A 115 21.59 1.31 -16.23
C LYS A 115 21.51 1.57 -14.73
N ALA A 116 20.84 2.64 -14.35
CA ALA A 116 20.63 3.04 -12.96
C ALA A 116 19.26 3.69 -12.79
N LEU A 117 18.76 3.68 -11.57
CA LEU A 117 17.55 4.40 -11.16
C LEU A 117 17.87 5.19 -9.89
N ARG A 118 17.43 6.44 -9.87
CA ARG A 118 17.58 7.33 -8.73
C ARG A 118 16.20 7.82 -8.30
N TRP A 119 15.80 7.54 -7.09
CA TRP A 119 14.59 8.12 -6.47
C TRP A 119 14.98 9.24 -5.54
N VAL A 120 14.34 10.38 -5.71
CA VAL A 120 14.51 11.55 -4.86
C VAL A 120 13.17 11.86 -4.19
N PRO A 121 13.10 11.92 -2.85
CA PRO A 121 11.88 12.30 -2.16
C PRO A 121 11.63 13.80 -2.33
N VAL A 122 10.58 14.16 -3.03
CA VAL A 122 10.11 15.54 -3.19
C VAL A 122 8.72 15.64 -2.60
N VAL A 123 8.59 16.31 -1.46
CA VAL A 123 7.34 16.36 -0.69
C VAL A 123 6.31 17.25 -1.38
N GLU A 124 6.76 18.36 -1.96
CA GLU A 124 5.86 19.36 -2.57
C GLU A 124 5.38 18.90 -3.96
N ASN A 125 4.07 18.85 -4.12
CA ASN A 125 3.41 18.33 -5.32
C ASN A 125 3.73 19.16 -6.58
N SER A 126 3.65 20.48 -6.46
CA SER A 126 3.91 21.39 -7.59
C SER A 126 5.37 21.33 -8.06
N THR A 127 6.30 21.12 -7.13
CA THR A 127 7.71 20.93 -7.45
C THR A 127 7.92 19.64 -8.26
N ARG A 128 7.27 18.53 -7.89
CA ARG A 128 7.38 17.28 -8.68
C ARG A 128 6.85 17.46 -10.10
N ALA A 129 5.70 18.13 -10.26
CA ALA A 129 5.15 18.43 -11.58
C ALA A 129 6.10 19.27 -12.42
N ALA A 130 6.67 20.32 -11.84
CA ALA A 130 7.65 21.19 -12.52
C ALA A 130 8.92 20.42 -12.93
N MET A 131 9.46 19.57 -12.05
CA MET A 131 10.62 18.72 -12.36
C MET A 131 10.35 17.78 -13.55
N LEU A 132 9.13 17.25 -13.69
CA LEU A 132 8.76 16.45 -14.84
C LEU A 132 8.67 17.29 -16.11
N GLN A 133 8.05 18.48 -16.06
CA GLN A 133 7.92 19.39 -17.20
C GLN A 133 9.26 19.93 -17.69
N THR A 134 10.20 20.17 -16.79
CA THR A 134 11.57 20.64 -17.14
C THR A 134 12.52 19.53 -17.55
N GLY A 135 12.11 18.24 -17.40
CA GLY A 135 12.95 17.08 -17.68
C GLY A 135 13.97 16.77 -16.59
N GLU A 136 13.95 17.47 -15.46
CA GLU A 136 14.79 17.16 -14.30
C GLU A 136 14.41 15.79 -13.72
N ALA A 137 13.12 15.46 -13.67
CA ALA A 137 12.62 14.13 -13.41
C ALA A 137 12.07 13.50 -14.70
N GLN A 138 12.41 12.24 -14.98
CA GLN A 138 11.88 11.47 -16.11
C GLN A 138 10.61 10.69 -15.77
N PHE A 139 10.33 10.56 -14.48
CA PHE A 139 9.16 9.86 -13.96
C PHE A 139 8.76 10.44 -12.61
N ILE A 140 7.47 10.68 -12.42
CA ILE A 140 6.90 11.02 -11.12
C ILE A 140 5.74 10.07 -10.80
N GLN A 141 5.48 9.85 -9.54
CA GLN A 141 4.40 8.98 -9.07
C GLN A 141 3.56 9.70 -8.01
N MET A 142 2.29 9.32 -7.93
CA MET A 142 1.32 9.91 -6.99
C MET A 142 1.14 11.41 -7.22
N GLU A 143 0.94 11.76 -8.49
CA GLU A 143 0.67 13.14 -8.88
C GLU A 143 -0.65 13.63 -8.27
N PRO A 144 -0.71 14.89 -7.81
CA PRO A 144 -1.97 15.52 -7.44
C PRO A 144 -2.93 15.52 -8.60
N VAL A 145 -4.14 15.06 -8.35
CA VAL A 145 -5.14 14.85 -9.41
C VAL A 145 -5.52 16.15 -10.14
N GLU A 146 -5.36 17.29 -9.49
CA GLU A 146 -5.58 18.62 -10.08
C GLU A 146 -4.54 18.99 -11.15
N GLN A 147 -3.35 18.41 -11.11
CA GLN A 147 -2.30 18.64 -12.09
C GLN A 147 -2.44 17.77 -13.35
N ILE A 148 -3.21 16.69 -13.27
CA ILE A 148 -3.37 15.73 -14.37
C ILE A 148 -3.81 16.40 -15.69
N PRO A 149 -4.80 17.32 -15.73
CA PRO A 149 -5.18 17.98 -16.96
C PRO A 149 -4.05 18.80 -17.60
N VAL A 150 -3.27 19.50 -16.79
CA VAL A 150 -2.13 20.32 -17.23
C VAL A 150 -1.02 19.43 -17.81
N LEU A 151 -0.67 18.37 -17.11
CA LEU A 151 0.36 17.42 -17.57
C LEU A 151 -0.09 16.66 -18.84
N LYS A 152 -1.38 16.33 -18.96
CA LYS A 152 -1.93 15.70 -20.18
C LYS A 152 -1.93 16.62 -21.40
N ALA A 153 -1.95 17.92 -21.20
CA ALA A 153 -1.90 18.90 -22.30
C ALA A 153 -0.49 19.08 -22.88
N ASP A 154 0.53 18.63 -22.18
CA ASP A 154 1.92 18.67 -22.67
C ASP A 154 2.18 17.47 -23.60
N PRO A 155 2.48 17.71 -24.90
CA PRO A 155 2.69 16.65 -25.88
C PRO A 155 3.97 15.82 -25.63
N ASN A 156 4.89 16.32 -24.78
CA ASN A 156 6.12 15.62 -24.43
C ASN A 156 5.94 14.68 -23.24
N LEU A 157 4.78 14.71 -22.56
CA LEU A 157 4.53 13.93 -21.37
C LEU A 157 3.51 12.81 -21.62
N MET A 158 3.75 11.66 -21.05
CA MET A 158 2.81 10.56 -21.01
C MET A 158 2.21 10.44 -19.61
N VAL A 159 0.90 10.65 -19.50
CA VAL A 159 0.18 10.55 -18.23
C VAL A 159 -0.72 9.32 -18.23
N ASN A 160 -0.35 8.32 -17.43
CA ASN A 160 -1.14 7.11 -17.26
C ASN A 160 -2.01 7.21 -16.00
N VAL A 161 -3.31 7.08 -16.18
CA VAL A 161 -4.29 7.00 -15.09
C VAL A 161 -4.91 5.61 -15.13
N VAL A 162 -4.67 4.85 -14.09
CA VAL A 162 -5.14 3.45 -13.99
C VAL A 162 -5.96 3.23 -12.72
N PRO A 163 -6.94 2.31 -12.73
CA PRO A 163 -7.65 1.93 -11.53
C PRO A 163 -6.70 1.43 -10.44
N SER A 164 -6.92 1.88 -9.22
CA SER A 164 -6.11 1.52 -8.04
C SER A 164 -6.91 0.64 -7.09
N VAL A 165 -6.20 -0.21 -6.34
CA VAL A 165 -6.76 -0.94 -5.19
C VAL A 165 -6.74 -0.12 -3.89
N VAL A 166 -6.28 1.13 -3.96
CA VAL A 166 -6.26 2.03 -2.80
C VAL A 166 -7.66 2.54 -2.53
N MET A 167 -8.14 2.34 -1.31
CA MET A 167 -9.39 2.89 -0.82
C MET A 167 -9.14 3.91 0.29
N ARG A 168 -9.90 5.00 0.24
CA ARG A 168 -10.02 5.96 1.33
C ARG A 168 -11.31 5.67 2.08
N TYR A 169 -11.23 5.51 3.38
CA TYR A 169 -12.37 5.22 4.23
C TYR A 169 -12.23 5.93 5.57
N MET A 170 -13.34 6.14 6.21
CA MET A 170 -13.41 6.62 7.58
C MET A 170 -13.68 5.45 8.51
N SER A 171 -12.73 5.15 9.40
CA SER A 171 -12.90 4.17 10.45
C SER A 171 -13.72 4.75 11.59
N MET A 172 -14.67 3.98 12.09
CA MET A 172 -15.43 4.28 13.28
C MET A 172 -15.08 3.30 14.39
N ASN A 173 -14.67 3.78 15.56
CA ASN A 173 -14.38 2.89 16.70
C ASN A 173 -15.68 2.32 17.26
N MET A 174 -15.96 1.07 16.97
CA MET A 174 -17.20 0.39 17.40
C MET A 174 -17.25 0.06 18.90
N ASN A 175 -16.13 0.24 19.62
CA ASN A 175 -16.08 0.06 21.07
C ASN A 175 -16.42 1.33 21.85
N GLU A 176 -16.60 2.45 21.14
CA GLU A 176 -16.82 3.77 21.71
C GLU A 176 -18.18 4.36 21.26
N LYS A 177 -18.89 5.00 22.21
CA LYS A 177 -20.10 5.74 21.86
C LYS A 177 -19.76 6.98 21.04
N PRO A 178 -20.58 7.33 20.06
CA PRO A 178 -21.87 6.72 19.68
C PRO A 178 -21.71 5.63 18.60
N PHE A 179 -20.51 5.27 18.20
CA PHE A 179 -20.26 4.37 17.07
C PHE A 179 -20.43 2.87 17.42
N ASP A 180 -20.65 2.50 18.68
CA ASP A 180 -21.09 1.20 19.12
C ASP A 180 -22.49 0.84 18.53
N ASN A 181 -23.35 1.86 18.30
CA ASN A 181 -24.67 1.70 17.70
C ASN A 181 -24.60 1.60 16.16
N PRO A 182 -25.07 0.48 15.54
CA PRO A 182 -25.04 0.32 14.09
C PRO A 182 -25.89 1.36 13.34
N LYS A 183 -26.99 1.87 13.92
CA LYS A 183 -27.81 2.93 13.30
C LYS A 183 -27.02 4.23 13.13
N VAL A 184 -26.14 4.57 14.07
CA VAL A 184 -25.26 5.74 13.95
C VAL A 184 -24.28 5.53 12.80
N ARG A 185 -23.65 4.35 12.68
CA ARG A 185 -22.74 4.07 11.58
C ARG A 185 -23.43 4.09 10.21
N GLN A 186 -24.65 3.60 10.13
CA GLN A 186 -25.49 3.69 8.93
C GLN A 186 -25.83 5.15 8.60
N ALA A 187 -26.23 5.92 9.61
CA ALA A 187 -26.54 7.33 9.44
C ALA A 187 -25.36 8.12 8.84
N VAL A 188 -24.14 7.88 9.33
CA VAL A 188 -22.92 8.49 8.76
C VAL A 188 -22.75 8.12 7.29
N ASN A 189 -23.00 6.86 6.92
CA ASN A 189 -22.91 6.43 5.53
C ASN A 189 -23.94 7.09 4.62
N TYR A 190 -25.19 7.31 5.08
CA TYR A 190 -26.22 8.02 4.34
C TYR A 190 -25.98 9.53 4.27
N ALA A 191 -25.31 10.11 5.27
CA ALA A 191 -25.05 11.54 5.34
C ALA A 191 -23.97 12.03 4.37
N ILE A 192 -23.10 11.15 3.88
CA ILE A 192 -21.94 11.54 3.06
C ILE A 192 -22.28 11.41 1.56
N ASN A 193 -22.25 12.54 0.85
CA ASN A 193 -22.31 12.55 -0.61
C ASN A 193 -20.96 12.11 -1.21
N LYS A 194 -20.79 10.81 -1.36
CA LYS A 194 -19.55 10.21 -1.83
C LYS A 194 -19.19 10.61 -3.26
N GLN A 195 -20.20 10.82 -4.13
CA GLN A 195 -19.96 11.26 -5.50
C GLN A 195 -19.42 12.68 -5.55
N ALA A 196 -20.04 13.59 -4.81
CA ALA A 196 -19.57 14.97 -4.69
C ALA A 196 -18.15 15.00 -4.11
N LEU A 197 -17.89 14.21 -3.07
CA LEU A 197 -16.55 14.07 -2.47
C LEU A 197 -15.51 13.61 -3.49
N CYS A 198 -15.79 12.57 -4.26
CA CYS A 198 -14.89 12.09 -5.31
C CYS A 198 -14.62 13.17 -6.38
N LYS A 199 -15.64 13.93 -6.74
CA LYS A 199 -15.50 15.03 -7.72
C LYS A 199 -14.65 16.18 -7.19
N VAL A 200 -14.85 16.58 -5.95
CA VAL A 200 -14.16 17.73 -5.35
C VAL A 200 -12.73 17.36 -4.93
N ALA A 201 -12.56 16.26 -4.19
CA ALA A 201 -11.25 15.91 -3.64
C ALA A 201 -10.32 15.20 -4.64
N TYR A 202 -10.88 14.62 -5.72
CA TYR A 202 -10.10 13.85 -6.70
C TYR A 202 -10.34 14.28 -8.14
N SER A 203 -10.92 15.45 -8.37
CA SER A 203 -11.18 15.98 -9.72
C SER A 203 -11.88 14.96 -10.65
N GLY A 204 -12.68 14.05 -10.07
CA GLY A 204 -13.36 12.99 -10.81
C GLY A 204 -12.50 11.73 -11.09
N TYR A 205 -11.25 11.69 -10.67
CA TYR A 205 -10.37 10.51 -10.82
C TYR A 205 -10.57 9.43 -9.75
N ALA A 206 -11.55 9.61 -8.87
CA ALA A 206 -11.99 8.61 -7.91
C ALA A 206 -13.47 8.29 -8.11
N ARG A 207 -13.91 7.19 -7.52
CA ARG A 207 -15.32 6.78 -7.50
C ARG A 207 -15.72 6.29 -6.11
N PRO A 208 -17.00 6.36 -5.76
CA PRO A 208 -17.51 5.74 -4.54
C PRO A 208 -17.17 4.24 -4.50
N ALA A 209 -16.73 3.76 -3.34
CA ALA A 209 -16.43 2.35 -3.17
C ALA A 209 -17.72 1.54 -2.99
N ASP A 210 -17.78 0.38 -3.65
CA ASP A 210 -18.92 -0.55 -3.59
C ASP A 210 -18.88 -1.42 -2.32
N GLY A 211 -17.74 -1.51 -1.66
CA GLY A 211 -17.53 -2.34 -0.46
C GLY A 211 -16.15 -2.09 0.14
N VAL A 212 -15.76 -2.93 1.07
CA VAL A 212 -14.44 -2.84 1.75
C VAL A 212 -13.31 -3.47 0.95
N ILE A 213 -13.62 -4.23 -0.09
CA ILE A 213 -12.65 -4.83 -1.00
C ILE A 213 -12.81 -4.15 -2.36
N PRO A 214 -11.74 -3.55 -2.91
CA PRO A 214 -11.77 -2.95 -4.25
C PRO A 214 -12.15 -3.97 -5.32
N GLU A 215 -12.96 -3.56 -6.30
CA GLU A 215 -13.46 -4.45 -7.35
C GLU A 215 -12.37 -5.09 -8.23
N GLN A 216 -11.15 -4.51 -8.24
CA GLN A 216 -9.99 -5.06 -8.95
C GLN A 216 -9.40 -6.28 -8.25
N ILE A 217 -9.76 -6.52 -6.99
CA ILE A 217 -9.32 -7.69 -6.23
C ILE A 217 -10.18 -8.89 -6.64
N PRO A 218 -9.59 -10.04 -6.93
CA PRO A 218 -10.34 -11.25 -7.24
C PRO A 218 -11.36 -11.59 -6.13
N ASN A 219 -12.54 -12.01 -6.53
CA ASN A 219 -13.66 -12.35 -5.64
C ASN A 219 -14.26 -11.15 -4.85
N ALA A 220 -13.96 -9.92 -5.23
CA ALA A 220 -14.66 -8.76 -4.68
C ALA A 220 -16.16 -8.82 -5.01
N VAL A 221 -17.00 -8.58 -4.03
CA VAL A 221 -18.45 -8.55 -4.19
C VAL A 221 -18.90 -7.11 -4.39
N LYS A 222 -19.66 -6.85 -5.45
CA LYS A 222 -20.27 -5.55 -5.71
C LYS A 222 -21.53 -5.42 -4.86
N LEU A 223 -21.45 -4.63 -3.79
CA LEU A 223 -22.58 -4.35 -2.89
C LEU A 223 -23.32 -3.06 -3.30
N GLY A 224 -22.72 -2.24 -4.15
CA GLY A 224 -23.14 -0.88 -4.44
C GLY A 224 -22.76 0.10 -3.32
N PRO A 225 -22.48 1.37 -3.67
CA PRO A 225 -22.19 2.38 -2.68
C PRO A 225 -23.46 2.71 -1.88
N TRP A 226 -23.30 3.00 -0.57
CA TRP A 226 -24.38 3.54 0.22
C TRP A 226 -24.93 4.81 -0.42
N PRO A 227 -26.24 4.92 -0.62
CA PRO A 227 -26.83 6.11 -1.23
C PRO A 227 -26.66 7.33 -0.32
N TYR A 228 -26.64 8.52 -0.92
CA TYR A 228 -26.70 9.77 -0.19
C TYR A 228 -28.16 10.10 0.11
N ASP A 229 -28.54 10.03 1.39
CA ASP A 229 -29.86 10.35 1.89
C ASP A 229 -29.80 11.01 3.27
N PRO A 230 -29.68 12.34 3.33
CA PRO A 230 -29.62 13.08 4.60
C PRO A 230 -30.90 12.97 5.45
N LYS A 231 -32.06 12.70 4.82
CA LYS A 231 -33.33 12.50 5.58
C LYS A 231 -33.24 11.19 6.34
N LYS A 232 -32.87 10.12 5.66
CA LYS A 232 -32.67 8.80 6.28
C LYS A 232 -31.61 8.84 7.37
N ALA A 233 -30.53 9.59 7.13
CA ALA A 233 -29.48 9.78 8.15
C ALA A 233 -30.03 10.39 9.44
N ARG A 234 -30.86 11.45 9.35
CA ARG A 234 -31.48 12.08 10.52
C ARG A 234 -32.47 11.16 11.25
N GLU A 235 -33.26 10.40 10.50
CA GLU A 235 -34.17 9.40 11.07
C GLU A 235 -33.39 8.37 11.90
N LEU A 236 -32.34 7.80 11.34
CA LEU A 236 -31.49 6.81 12.03
C LEU A 236 -30.80 7.38 13.26
N LEU A 237 -30.34 8.64 13.22
CA LEU A 237 -29.79 9.32 14.40
C LEU A 237 -30.85 9.51 15.49
N LYS A 238 -32.06 9.93 15.12
CA LYS A 238 -33.18 10.09 16.07
C LYS A 238 -33.52 8.74 16.73
N GLU A 239 -33.62 7.67 15.94
CA GLU A 239 -33.87 6.31 16.43
C GLU A 239 -32.73 5.79 17.33
N ALA A 240 -31.51 6.24 17.09
CA ALA A 240 -30.32 5.92 17.90
C ALA A 240 -30.20 6.74 19.19
N GLY A 241 -31.14 7.67 19.46
CA GLY A 241 -31.10 8.55 20.64
C GLY A 241 -30.31 9.87 20.45
N TYR A 242 -29.97 10.22 19.22
CA TYR A 242 -29.21 11.44 18.87
C TYR A 242 -29.98 12.37 17.94
N PRO A 243 -31.20 12.87 18.33
CA PRO A 243 -32.04 13.68 17.45
C PRO A 243 -31.39 15.01 17.03
N ASN A 244 -30.48 15.52 17.85
CA ASN A 244 -29.73 16.77 17.61
C ASN A 244 -28.28 16.52 17.20
N GLY A 245 -27.93 15.27 16.81
CA GLY A 245 -26.56 14.89 16.49
C GLY A 245 -25.70 14.69 17.73
N PHE A 246 -24.39 14.62 17.52
CA PHE A 246 -23.39 14.43 18.57
C PHE A 246 -22.08 15.14 18.18
N LYS A 247 -21.22 15.36 19.15
CA LYS A 247 -19.85 15.84 18.92
C LYS A 247 -18.90 14.67 18.84
N THR A 248 -17.97 14.70 17.89
CA THR A 248 -16.90 13.73 17.74
C THR A 248 -15.66 14.39 17.18
N THR A 249 -14.52 13.68 17.23
CA THR A 249 -13.26 14.15 16.65
C THR A 249 -12.89 13.25 15.48
N LEU A 250 -12.62 13.86 14.33
CA LEU A 250 -12.07 13.19 13.17
C LEU A 250 -10.54 13.31 13.20
N TRP A 251 -9.85 12.17 13.19
CA TRP A 251 -8.40 12.10 13.06
C TRP A 251 -8.05 11.77 11.63
N SER A 252 -7.23 12.61 10.99
CA SER A 252 -6.70 12.35 9.65
C SER A 252 -5.19 12.12 9.72
N ALA A 253 -4.72 11.09 9.05
CA ALA A 253 -3.29 10.82 8.89
C ALA A 253 -2.68 11.58 7.70
N TYR A 254 -3.51 12.29 6.94
CA TYR A 254 -3.11 13.02 5.74
C TYR A 254 -3.05 14.51 6.00
N ASN A 255 -2.05 15.18 5.41
CA ASN A 255 -1.97 16.63 5.43
C ASN A 255 -3.17 17.24 4.69
N ASN A 256 -3.48 18.49 4.99
CA ASN A 256 -4.71 19.22 4.60
C ASN A 256 -5.06 19.23 3.10
N THR A 257 -4.18 18.79 2.22
CA THR A 257 -4.41 18.74 0.77
C THR A 257 -5.13 17.49 0.29
N THR A 258 -5.33 16.48 1.15
CA THR A 258 -6.00 15.22 0.80
C THR A 258 -6.96 14.70 1.88
N ALA A 259 -7.24 15.50 2.92
CA ALA A 259 -8.19 15.16 3.99
C ALA A 259 -9.63 15.56 3.64
#